data_10775beda8110ed249280c78a637638e
#
_entry.id   10775beda8110ed249280c78a637638e
#
_cell.length_a   1.000
_cell.length_b   1.000
_cell.length_c   1.000
_cell.angle_alpha   90.00
_cell.angle_beta   90.00
_cell.angle_gamma   90.00
#
_symmetry.space_group_name_H-M   'P 1'
#
loop_
_entity.id
_entity.type
_entity.pdbx_description
1 polymer ?
#
loop_
_entity_poly.entity_id
_entity_poly.type
_entity_poly.pdbx_seq_one_letter_code
_entity_poly.pdbx_strand_id
1 'polypeptide(L)'
;IETVGKNDAPVRDVRVGITWTGVWGKRCGLGRTYASPATAHATVKGFGKLTEMTTLELARYARSWHLVEAAIGVAAINSMIKPKGERGLNALDFLIREGKNKKITVVGAFPRLPELREVSKELWVLELDPNLVNPSEGILPATAAEHKIPRSDLVAITGSAIVNKSLEHLLELSKNAYTLVLGPSTPMSDVLFDYGADMLAGVDVLKPAQIMMKISQGGGMVSPKNCKGEIEFVVMEK
;
A
#
# COMPACT_ATOMS: atom_id res chain seq x y z
N ILE A 1 14.94 0.57 4.53
CA ILE A 1 15.05 0.75 5.99
C ILE A 1 16.24 1.65 6.31
N GLU A 2 17.40 1.43 5.75
CA GLU A 2 18.62 2.21 6.01
C GLU A 2 18.43 3.70 5.72
N THR A 3 17.79 4.03 4.60
CA THR A 3 17.50 5.41 4.17
C THR A 3 16.65 6.20 5.18
N VAL A 4 15.75 5.53 5.89
CA VAL A 4 14.81 6.16 6.83
C VAL A 4 15.28 6.10 8.28
N GLY A 5 16.32 5.30 8.59
CA GLY A 5 16.79 5.07 9.97
C GLY A 5 17.19 6.33 10.73
N LYS A 6 17.62 7.40 10.03
CA LYS A 6 17.90 8.71 10.62
C LYS A 6 16.66 9.40 11.24
N ASN A 7 15.48 8.92 10.96
CA ASN A 7 14.20 9.42 11.49
C ASN A 7 13.63 8.52 12.59
N ASP A 8 14.45 7.64 13.15
CA ASP A 8 14.06 6.76 14.25
C ASP A 8 13.49 7.56 15.43
N ALA A 9 12.53 6.98 16.11
CA ALA A 9 11.86 7.58 17.26
C ALA A 9 11.25 6.49 18.17
N PRO A 10 11.03 6.80 19.46
CA PRO A 10 10.23 5.95 20.33
C PRO A 10 8.83 5.72 19.74
N VAL A 11 8.33 4.51 19.84
CA VAL A 11 6.98 4.16 19.43
C VAL A 11 5.98 4.63 20.49
N ARG A 12 4.99 5.40 20.08
CA ARG A 12 3.91 5.90 20.94
C ARG A 12 2.71 4.98 21.01
N ASP A 13 2.37 4.37 19.86
CA ASP A 13 1.23 3.44 19.76
C ASP A 13 1.42 2.50 18.57
N VAL A 14 0.95 1.27 18.70
CA VAL A 14 0.84 0.27 17.63
C VAL A 14 -0.53 -0.36 17.69
N ARG A 15 -1.26 -0.33 16.57
CA ARG A 15 -2.57 -0.98 16.48
C ARG A 15 -2.65 -1.84 15.24
N VAL A 16 -3.04 -3.09 15.46
CA VAL A 16 -3.30 -4.06 14.40
C VAL A 16 -4.81 -4.25 14.31
N GLY A 17 -5.41 -3.68 13.29
CA GLY A 17 -6.84 -3.85 12.99
C GLY A 17 -7.09 -4.91 11.93
N ILE A 18 -8.35 -5.13 11.60
CA ILE A 18 -8.80 -6.11 10.60
C ILE A 18 -8.23 -5.79 9.20
N THR A 19 -8.20 -4.50 8.85
CA THR A 19 -7.81 -4.05 7.51
C THR A 19 -6.46 -3.34 7.51
N TRP A 20 -6.18 -2.56 8.54
CA TRP A 20 -5.02 -1.70 8.63
C TRP A 20 -4.26 -1.91 9.92
N THR A 21 -2.95 -1.82 9.80
CA THR A 21 -2.02 -1.71 10.90
C THR A 21 -1.46 -0.29 10.92
N GLY A 22 -1.43 0.32 12.09
CA GLY A 22 -0.85 1.65 12.31
C GLY A 22 0.32 1.59 13.28
N VAL A 23 1.37 2.34 12.98
CA VAL A 23 2.49 2.61 13.90
C VAL A 23 2.62 4.12 14.05
N TRP A 24 2.58 4.60 15.29
CA TRP A 24 2.74 5.99 15.63
C TRP A 24 4.05 6.22 16.39
N GLY A 25 5.03 6.80 15.73
CA GLY A 25 6.27 7.29 16.32
C GLY A 25 6.32 8.82 16.28
N LYS A 26 7.22 9.37 15.48
CA LYS A 26 7.26 10.82 15.19
C LYS A 26 6.07 11.23 14.29
N ARG A 27 5.71 10.35 13.34
CA ARG A 27 4.52 10.41 12.48
C ARG A 27 3.72 9.14 12.65
N CYS A 28 2.57 9.05 12.01
CA CYS A 28 1.81 7.82 11.94
C CYS A 28 1.90 7.25 10.52
N GLY A 29 2.32 6.00 10.42
CA GLY A 29 2.36 5.26 9.17
C GLY A 29 1.37 4.12 9.17
N LEU A 30 0.94 3.71 7.97
CA LEU A 30 -0.04 2.65 7.75
C LEU A 30 0.57 1.50 6.95
N GLY A 31 0.10 0.28 7.23
CA GLY A 31 0.36 -0.93 6.48
C GLY A 31 -0.91 -1.77 6.36
N ARG A 32 -1.12 -2.43 5.22
CA ARG A 32 -2.25 -3.34 5.04
C ARG A 32 -2.11 -4.55 5.97
N THR A 33 -3.12 -4.85 6.78
CA THR A 33 -3.16 -6.07 7.56
C THR A 33 -3.57 -7.24 6.67
N TYR A 34 -2.75 -8.29 6.64
CA TYR A 34 -3.09 -9.58 6.06
C TYR A 34 -3.28 -10.59 7.20
N ALA A 35 -4.47 -10.65 7.73
CA ALA A 35 -4.87 -11.66 8.71
C ALA A 35 -5.75 -12.71 8.04
N SER A 36 -5.56 -13.97 8.42
CA SER A 36 -6.40 -15.07 7.97
C SER A 36 -6.80 -15.93 9.17
N PRO A 37 -7.88 -16.72 9.07
CA PRO A 37 -8.23 -17.69 10.12
C PRO A 37 -7.08 -18.65 10.47
N ALA A 38 -6.25 -19.02 9.48
CA ALA A 38 -5.08 -19.88 9.69
C ALA A 38 -3.99 -19.23 10.57
N THR A 39 -3.94 -17.90 10.63
CA THR A 39 -2.99 -17.15 11.46
C THR A 39 -3.63 -16.58 12.74
N ALA A 40 -4.89 -16.89 13.01
CA ALA A 40 -5.64 -16.33 14.15
C ALA A 40 -5.00 -16.62 15.52
N HIS A 41 -4.24 -17.72 15.64
CA HIS A 41 -3.52 -18.10 16.84
C HIS A 41 -2.03 -17.76 16.81
N ALA A 42 -1.54 -17.20 15.70
CA ALA A 42 -0.14 -16.80 15.59
C ALA A 42 0.09 -15.48 16.35
N THR A 43 1.10 -15.49 17.20
CA THR A 43 1.46 -14.33 18.02
C THR A 43 2.57 -13.53 17.35
N VAL A 44 2.37 -12.23 17.23
CA VAL A 44 3.39 -11.29 16.74
C VAL A 44 4.56 -11.26 17.72
N LYS A 45 5.78 -11.28 17.22
CA LYS A 45 7.00 -11.14 18.04
C LYS A 45 6.93 -9.87 18.88
N GLY A 46 7.16 -9.99 20.18
CA GLY A 46 7.13 -8.86 21.10
C GLY A 46 5.74 -8.27 21.39
N PHE A 47 4.66 -9.04 21.13
CA PHE A 47 3.30 -8.59 21.47
C PHE A 47 3.21 -8.15 22.93
N GLY A 48 2.43 -7.10 23.19
CA GLY A 48 2.32 -6.48 24.52
C GLY A 48 3.48 -5.52 24.85
N LYS A 49 4.59 -5.55 24.06
CA LYS A 49 5.79 -4.72 24.28
C LYS A 49 6.22 -3.89 23.06
N LEU A 50 5.39 -3.84 22.03
CA LEU A 50 5.75 -3.13 20.78
C LEU A 50 5.96 -1.62 20.99
N THR A 51 5.34 -1.04 22.01
CA THR A 51 5.53 0.36 22.39
C THR A 51 6.80 0.63 23.22
N GLU A 52 7.50 -0.43 23.65
CA GLU A 52 8.81 -0.31 24.30
C GLU A 52 9.96 -0.25 23.27
N MET A 53 9.64 -0.41 21.99
CA MET A 53 10.57 -0.43 20.85
C MET A 53 10.66 0.93 20.18
N THR A 54 11.68 1.06 19.29
CA THR A 54 11.77 2.20 18.37
C THR A 54 11.12 1.89 17.03
N THR A 55 10.83 2.92 16.23
CA THR A 55 10.28 2.78 14.89
C THR A 55 11.24 2.02 13.96
N LEU A 56 12.55 2.14 14.14
CA LEU A 56 13.54 1.41 13.35
C LEU A 56 13.57 -0.09 13.72
N GLU A 57 13.43 -0.41 15.00
CA GLU A 57 13.32 -1.81 15.44
C GLU A 57 12.09 -2.48 14.85
N LEU A 58 10.92 -1.80 14.90
CA LEU A 58 9.70 -2.30 14.28
C LEU A 58 9.81 -2.35 12.74
N ALA A 59 10.50 -1.40 12.10
CA ALA A 59 10.69 -1.41 10.64
C ALA A 59 11.38 -2.69 10.14
N ARG A 60 12.22 -3.31 10.96
CA ARG A 60 12.86 -4.60 10.62
C ARG A 60 11.85 -5.73 10.46
N TYR A 61 10.66 -5.62 11.06
CA TYR A 61 9.56 -6.58 10.89
C TYR A 61 9.05 -6.62 9.44
N ALA A 62 9.30 -5.58 8.63
CA ALA A 62 9.01 -5.62 7.21
C ALA A 62 9.70 -6.78 6.47
N ARG A 63 10.75 -7.36 7.02
CA ARG A 63 11.45 -8.54 6.48
C ARG A 63 10.83 -9.87 6.90
N SER A 64 9.90 -9.86 7.86
CA SER A 64 9.23 -11.09 8.34
C SER A 64 8.35 -11.70 7.25
N TRP A 65 8.29 -13.03 7.20
CA TRP A 65 7.30 -13.76 6.40
C TRP A 65 5.95 -13.90 7.12
N HIS A 66 5.87 -13.55 8.41
CA HIS A 66 4.61 -13.41 9.11
C HIS A 66 3.97 -12.08 8.69
N LEU A 67 2.89 -12.15 7.90
CA LEU A 67 2.33 -10.97 7.20
C LEU A 67 1.83 -9.86 8.15
N VAL A 68 1.38 -10.20 9.36
CA VAL A 68 1.01 -9.18 10.36
C VAL A 68 2.25 -8.44 10.88
N GLU A 69 3.37 -9.15 11.13
CA GLU A 69 4.64 -8.50 11.46
C GLU A 69 5.12 -7.62 10.30
N ALA A 70 5.03 -8.14 9.06
CA ALA A 70 5.38 -7.36 7.88
C ALA A 70 4.53 -6.08 7.75
N ALA A 71 3.24 -6.14 8.08
CA ALA A 71 2.37 -4.96 8.10
C ALA A 71 2.81 -3.94 9.16
N ILE A 72 3.19 -4.40 10.37
CA ILE A 72 3.76 -3.54 11.41
C ILE A 72 5.05 -2.89 10.90
N GLY A 73 5.93 -3.68 10.27
CA GLY A 73 7.19 -3.18 9.73
C GLY A 73 7.00 -2.13 8.64
N VAL A 74 6.07 -2.32 7.71
CA VAL A 74 5.75 -1.35 6.67
C VAL A 74 5.12 -0.09 7.27
N ALA A 75 4.21 -0.22 8.23
CA ALA A 75 3.65 0.92 8.94
C ALA A 75 4.75 1.71 9.70
N ALA A 76 5.71 1.02 10.32
CA ALA A 76 6.85 1.66 10.98
C ALA A 76 7.75 2.40 9.97
N ILE A 77 8.06 1.82 8.80
CA ILE A 77 8.78 2.50 7.72
C ILE A 77 8.04 3.79 7.33
N ASN A 78 6.73 3.70 7.07
CA ASN A 78 5.91 4.84 6.69
C ASN A 78 5.85 5.92 7.79
N SER A 79 5.91 5.54 9.07
CA SER A 79 5.94 6.50 10.19
C SER A 79 7.24 7.31 10.25
N MET A 80 8.32 6.81 9.64
CA MET A 80 9.61 7.51 9.57
C MET A 80 9.76 8.38 8.31
N ILE A 81 8.87 8.22 7.31
CA ILE A 81 8.90 8.99 6.08
C ILE A 81 8.02 10.24 6.25
N LYS A 82 8.56 11.42 5.90
CA LYS A 82 7.74 12.60 5.64
C LYS A 82 7.37 12.59 4.17
N PRO A 83 6.08 12.34 3.82
CA PRO A 83 5.67 12.34 2.42
C PRO A 83 6.01 13.68 1.76
N LYS A 84 6.66 13.60 0.60
CA LYS A 84 6.95 14.73 -0.29
C LYS A 84 6.02 14.61 -1.49
N GLY A 85 5.89 15.68 -2.26
CA GLY A 85 5.10 15.69 -3.51
C GLY A 85 3.86 16.55 -3.40
N GLU A 86 3.02 16.47 -4.41
CA GLU A 86 1.80 17.26 -4.53
C GLU A 86 0.69 16.68 -3.64
N ARG A 87 -0.03 17.58 -2.96
CA ARG A 87 -1.06 17.23 -1.99
C ARG A 87 -2.46 17.40 -2.57
N GLY A 88 -3.40 16.59 -2.09
CA GLY A 88 -4.80 16.66 -2.50
C GLY A 88 -5.08 16.04 -3.87
N LEU A 89 -4.06 15.52 -4.57
CA LEU A 89 -4.25 14.81 -5.84
C LEU A 89 -4.65 13.36 -5.60
N ASN A 90 -5.51 12.87 -6.49
CA ASN A 90 -5.91 11.47 -6.50
C ASN A 90 -5.28 10.75 -7.69
N ALA A 91 -4.37 9.81 -7.44
CA ALA A 91 -3.73 9.02 -8.49
C ALA A 91 -4.72 8.22 -9.36
N LEU A 92 -5.94 7.96 -8.88
CA LEU A 92 -6.98 7.33 -9.69
C LEU A 92 -7.50 8.28 -10.78
N ASP A 93 -7.52 9.60 -10.55
CA ASP A 93 -7.88 10.57 -11.59
C ASP A 93 -6.81 10.59 -12.70
N PHE A 94 -5.53 10.53 -12.31
CA PHE A 94 -4.43 10.37 -13.25
C PHE A 94 -4.60 9.07 -14.06
N LEU A 95 -4.85 7.95 -13.40
CA LEU A 95 -4.99 6.65 -14.05
C LEU A 95 -6.15 6.61 -15.05
N ILE A 96 -7.29 7.24 -14.74
CA ILE A 96 -8.45 7.34 -15.64
C ILE A 96 -8.11 8.23 -16.84
N ARG A 97 -7.48 9.39 -16.62
CA ARG A 97 -7.11 10.33 -17.68
C ARG A 97 -6.11 9.71 -18.65
N GLU A 98 -5.01 9.20 -18.12
CA GLU A 98 -3.91 8.64 -18.90
C GLU A 98 -4.21 7.23 -19.45
N GLY A 99 -5.19 6.55 -18.87
CA GLY A 99 -5.62 5.21 -19.25
C GLY A 99 -6.47 5.14 -20.52
N LYS A 100 -6.86 6.30 -21.10
CA LYS A 100 -7.73 6.34 -22.27
C LYS A 100 -7.10 5.60 -23.46
N ASN A 101 -7.82 4.60 -23.98
CA ASN A 101 -7.40 3.73 -25.09
C ASN A 101 -6.10 2.94 -24.81
N LYS A 102 -5.69 2.77 -23.58
CA LYS A 102 -4.50 2.00 -23.18
C LYS A 102 -4.86 0.63 -22.61
N LYS A 103 -3.90 -0.26 -22.64
CA LYS A 103 -3.95 -1.55 -21.92
C LYS A 103 -3.45 -1.33 -20.51
N ILE A 104 -4.27 -1.68 -19.52
CA ILE A 104 -4.01 -1.40 -18.12
C ILE A 104 -4.05 -2.69 -17.32
N THR A 105 -3.06 -2.89 -16.48
CA THR A 105 -3.11 -3.88 -15.41
C THR A 105 -3.13 -3.20 -14.05
N VAL A 106 -4.11 -3.57 -13.24
CA VAL A 106 -4.26 -3.12 -11.86
C VAL A 106 -4.01 -4.29 -10.93
N VAL A 107 -3.06 -4.17 -10.01
CA VAL A 107 -2.77 -5.19 -8.99
C VAL A 107 -3.46 -4.81 -7.69
N GLY A 108 -4.46 -5.58 -7.29
CA GLY A 108 -5.36 -5.31 -6.18
C GLY A 108 -6.61 -4.52 -6.60
N ALA A 109 -7.69 -4.66 -5.86
CA ALA A 109 -8.94 -3.96 -6.13
C ALA A 109 -8.89 -2.51 -5.60
N PHE A 110 -9.13 -1.55 -6.48
CA PHE A 110 -9.26 -0.13 -6.15
C PHE A 110 -10.69 0.37 -6.41
N PRO A 111 -11.10 1.46 -5.77
CA PRO A 111 -12.30 2.18 -6.16
C PRO A 111 -12.21 2.65 -7.62
N ARG A 112 -13.38 2.86 -8.27
CA ARG A 112 -13.48 3.44 -9.62
C ARG A 112 -12.95 2.54 -10.76
N LEU A 113 -12.81 1.22 -10.54
CA LEU A 113 -12.53 0.27 -11.61
C LEU A 113 -13.56 0.31 -12.75
N PRO A 114 -14.88 0.50 -12.52
CA PRO A 114 -15.85 0.66 -13.61
C PRO A 114 -15.52 1.84 -14.53
N GLU A 115 -15.19 3.01 -14.00
CA GLU A 115 -14.81 4.19 -14.78
C GLU A 115 -13.53 3.94 -15.59
N LEU A 116 -12.54 3.27 -14.97
CA LEU A 116 -11.29 2.91 -15.66
C LEU A 116 -11.56 1.93 -16.81
N ARG A 117 -12.51 1.00 -16.63
CA ARG A 117 -12.91 0.04 -17.67
C ARG A 117 -13.54 0.70 -18.87
N GLU A 118 -14.36 1.74 -18.65
CA GLU A 118 -15.03 2.48 -19.73
C GLU A 118 -14.04 3.22 -20.65
N VAL A 119 -12.93 3.72 -20.10
CA VAL A 119 -11.97 4.52 -20.86
C VAL A 119 -10.82 3.70 -21.46
N SER A 120 -10.47 2.57 -20.86
CA SER A 120 -9.34 1.74 -21.28
C SER A 120 -9.66 0.92 -22.53
N LYS A 121 -8.59 0.58 -23.29
CA LYS A 121 -8.69 -0.39 -24.39
C LYS A 121 -8.88 -1.81 -23.85
N GLU A 122 -8.14 -2.15 -22.81
CA GLU A 122 -8.20 -3.41 -22.07
C GLU A 122 -7.88 -3.13 -20.60
N LEU A 123 -8.66 -3.71 -19.68
CA LEU A 123 -8.40 -3.63 -18.24
C LEU A 123 -8.35 -5.02 -17.63
N TRP A 124 -7.23 -5.35 -17.02
CA TRP A 124 -7.08 -6.53 -16.16
C TRP A 124 -6.85 -6.12 -14.72
N VAL A 125 -7.54 -6.79 -13.82
CA VAL A 125 -7.36 -6.65 -12.37
C VAL A 125 -6.77 -7.96 -11.86
N LEU A 126 -5.65 -7.90 -11.16
CA LEU A 126 -4.99 -9.07 -10.58
C LEU A 126 -5.28 -9.11 -9.08
N GLU A 127 -5.85 -10.23 -8.61
CA GLU A 127 -6.29 -10.36 -7.24
C GLU A 127 -5.67 -11.59 -6.56
N LEU A 128 -5.27 -11.42 -5.29
CA LEU A 128 -4.70 -12.48 -4.46
C LEU A 128 -5.77 -13.36 -3.81
N ASP A 129 -6.91 -12.75 -3.45
CA ASP A 129 -8.02 -13.49 -2.84
C ASP A 129 -8.78 -14.26 -3.95
N PRO A 130 -8.75 -15.60 -3.93
CA PRO A 130 -9.44 -16.40 -4.93
C PRO A 130 -10.95 -16.19 -4.95
N ASN A 131 -11.54 -15.73 -3.84
CA ASN A 131 -12.98 -15.45 -3.77
C ASN A 131 -13.38 -14.17 -4.53
N LEU A 132 -12.42 -13.32 -4.86
CA LEU A 132 -12.63 -12.09 -5.64
C LEU A 132 -12.31 -12.27 -7.13
N VAL A 133 -11.77 -13.42 -7.52
CA VAL A 133 -11.43 -13.72 -8.92
C VAL A 133 -12.70 -13.93 -9.72
N ASN A 134 -12.85 -13.15 -10.81
CA ASN A 134 -13.97 -13.22 -11.75
C ASN A 134 -13.48 -12.96 -13.18
N PRO A 135 -13.02 -14.01 -13.92
CA PRO A 135 -12.45 -13.84 -15.25
C PRO A 135 -13.40 -13.21 -16.27
N SER A 136 -14.72 -13.39 -16.11
CA SER A 136 -15.71 -12.77 -17.00
C SER A 136 -15.74 -11.25 -16.87
N GLU A 137 -15.31 -10.72 -15.74
CA GLU A 137 -15.15 -9.29 -15.48
C GLU A 137 -13.70 -8.82 -15.59
N GLY A 138 -12.79 -9.66 -16.12
CA GLY A 138 -11.36 -9.33 -16.24
C GLY A 138 -10.63 -9.28 -14.90
N ILE A 139 -11.20 -9.88 -13.85
CA ILE A 139 -10.53 -10.03 -12.55
C ILE A 139 -9.87 -11.41 -12.53
N LEU A 140 -8.56 -11.43 -12.64
CA LEU A 140 -7.74 -12.61 -12.80
C LEU A 140 -6.97 -12.94 -11.51
N PRO A 141 -6.56 -14.19 -11.31
CA PRO A 141 -5.68 -14.52 -10.19
C PRO A 141 -4.33 -13.81 -10.33
N ALA A 142 -3.68 -13.52 -9.22
CA ALA A 142 -2.38 -12.84 -9.19
C ALA A 142 -1.30 -13.52 -10.05
N THR A 143 -1.41 -14.84 -10.26
CA THR A 143 -0.52 -15.61 -11.16
C THR A 143 -0.59 -15.20 -12.63
N ALA A 144 -1.63 -14.44 -13.03
CA ALA A 144 -1.71 -13.89 -14.39
C ALA A 144 -0.75 -12.70 -14.61
N ALA A 145 -0.04 -12.24 -13.58
CA ALA A 145 0.91 -11.12 -13.65
C ALA A 145 1.94 -11.30 -14.77
N GLU A 146 2.56 -12.47 -14.87
CA GLU A 146 3.56 -12.82 -15.87
C GLU A 146 3.08 -12.60 -17.32
N HIS A 147 1.78 -12.73 -17.54
CA HIS A 147 1.19 -12.63 -18.87
C HIS A 147 0.56 -11.26 -19.17
N LYS A 148 0.12 -10.55 -18.15
CA LYS A 148 -0.65 -9.31 -18.31
C LYS A 148 0.20 -8.07 -18.15
N ILE A 149 1.04 -8.01 -17.12
CA ILE A 149 1.87 -6.83 -16.83
C ILE A 149 2.82 -6.50 -17.99
N PRO A 150 3.59 -7.43 -18.59
CA PRO A 150 4.51 -7.08 -19.68
C PRO A 150 3.84 -6.58 -20.97
N ARG A 151 2.51 -6.71 -21.07
CA ARG A 151 1.71 -6.27 -22.23
C ARG A 151 0.92 -4.99 -21.96
N SER A 152 1.10 -4.40 -20.79
CA SER A 152 0.38 -3.20 -20.37
C SER A 152 1.13 -1.94 -20.74
N ASP A 153 0.40 -0.87 -21.05
CA ASP A 153 0.92 0.47 -21.24
C ASP A 153 1.01 1.20 -19.89
N LEU A 154 0.06 0.91 -18.98
CA LEU A 154 0.00 1.42 -17.61
C LEU A 154 -0.17 0.27 -16.62
N VAL A 155 0.56 0.35 -15.50
CA VAL A 155 0.44 -0.62 -14.40
C VAL A 155 0.23 0.12 -13.10
N ALA A 156 -0.84 -0.23 -12.38
CA ALA A 156 -1.15 0.32 -11.07
C ALA A 156 -1.00 -0.78 -10.01
N ILE A 157 -0.01 -0.67 -9.14
CA ILE A 157 0.31 -1.67 -8.13
C ILE A 157 -0.10 -1.16 -6.75
N THR A 158 -0.86 -1.96 -6.02
CA THR A 158 -1.18 -1.63 -4.63
C THR A 158 0.09 -1.57 -3.76
N GLY A 159 0.24 -0.52 -2.97
CA GLY A 159 1.34 -0.41 -2.01
C GLY A 159 1.38 -1.56 -0.98
N SER A 160 0.27 -2.30 -0.82
CA SER A 160 0.25 -3.49 0.03
C SER A 160 1.07 -4.67 -0.51
N ALA A 161 1.48 -4.62 -1.78
CA ALA A 161 2.40 -5.58 -2.39
C ALA A 161 3.77 -5.61 -1.68
N ILE A 162 4.17 -4.53 -1.00
CA ILE A 162 5.40 -4.53 -0.18
C ILE A 162 5.24 -5.40 1.07
N VAL A 163 4.04 -5.48 1.64
CA VAL A 163 3.76 -6.30 2.83
C VAL A 163 3.83 -7.78 2.48
N ASN A 164 3.24 -8.18 1.36
CA ASN A 164 3.20 -9.58 0.91
C ASN A 164 4.42 -10.00 0.08
N LYS A 165 5.42 -9.12 -0.09
CA LYS A 165 6.70 -9.35 -0.77
C LYS A 165 6.63 -9.47 -2.30
N SER A 166 5.51 -9.11 -2.93
CA SER A 166 5.39 -9.21 -4.39
C SER A 166 5.82 -7.95 -5.14
N LEU A 167 6.03 -6.81 -4.44
CA LEU A 167 6.25 -5.52 -5.08
C LEU A 167 7.46 -5.51 -6.03
N GLU A 168 8.60 -6.03 -5.59
CA GLU A 168 9.84 -6.01 -6.38
C GLU A 168 9.65 -6.75 -7.71
N HIS A 169 9.10 -7.96 -7.66
CA HIS A 169 8.81 -8.75 -8.86
C HIS A 169 7.78 -8.07 -9.78
N LEU A 170 6.74 -7.47 -9.23
CA LEU A 170 5.74 -6.74 -10.03
C LEU A 170 6.34 -5.52 -10.74
N LEU A 171 7.25 -4.79 -10.08
CA LEU A 171 8.01 -3.68 -10.69
C LEU A 171 8.93 -4.19 -11.80
N GLU A 172 9.59 -5.33 -11.62
CA GLU A 172 10.42 -5.95 -12.65
C GLU A 172 9.60 -6.33 -13.89
N LEU A 173 8.41 -6.91 -13.72
CA LEU A 173 7.50 -7.23 -14.82
C LEU A 173 7.00 -5.98 -15.56
N SER A 174 6.89 -4.85 -14.87
CA SER A 174 6.31 -3.61 -15.41
C SER A 174 7.32 -2.65 -16.05
N LYS A 175 8.58 -3.05 -16.20
CA LYS A 175 9.68 -2.21 -16.71
C LYS A 175 9.45 -1.49 -18.05
N ASN A 176 8.48 -1.96 -18.86
CA ASN A 176 8.13 -1.37 -20.15
C ASN A 176 6.82 -0.57 -20.11
N ALA A 177 6.22 -0.42 -18.94
CA ALA A 177 4.97 0.31 -18.72
C ALA A 177 5.21 1.52 -17.82
N TYR A 178 4.36 2.52 -17.88
CA TYR A 178 4.32 3.55 -16.85
C TYR A 178 3.70 2.98 -15.58
N THR A 179 4.45 2.96 -14.49
CA THR A 179 4.09 2.20 -13.29
C THR A 179 3.83 3.09 -12.08
N LEU A 180 2.62 2.95 -11.54
CA LEU A 180 2.18 3.61 -10.30
C LEU A 180 2.20 2.61 -9.14
N VAL A 181 2.74 3.03 -7.99
CA VAL A 181 2.55 2.33 -6.71
C VAL A 181 1.66 3.18 -5.83
N LEU A 182 0.46 2.69 -5.48
CA LEU A 182 -0.54 3.52 -4.82
C LEU A 182 -1.26 2.83 -3.65
N GLY A 183 -1.69 3.66 -2.72
CA GLY A 183 -2.45 3.26 -1.54
C GLY A 183 -1.75 3.60 -0.22
N PRO A 184 -2.47 3.49 0.92
CA PRO A 184 -1.96 3.93 2.22
C PRO A 184 -0.72 3.19 2.74
N SER A 185 -0.42 2.00 2.18
CA SER A 185 0.81 1.25 2.53
C SER A 185 2.03 1.68 1.74
N THR A 186 1.88 2.54 0.72
CA THR A 186 2.98 2.96 -0.16
C THR A 186 4.01 3.78 0.62
N PRO A 187 5.27 3.34 0.72
CA PRO A 187 6.33 4.19 1.23
C PRO A 187 6.62 5.33 0.25
N MET A 188 6.43 6.57 0.67
CA MET A 188 6.69 7.75 -0.15
C MET A 188 8.19 8.07 -0.16
N SER A 189 8.97 7.22 -0.84
CA SER A 189 10.43 7.24 -0.86
C SER A 189 10.98 7.12 -2.27
N ASP A 190 11.92 7.99 -2.62
CA ASP A 190 12.62 8.01 -3.91
C ASP A 190 13.23 6.65 -4.28
N VAL A 191 13.54 5.82 -3.30
CA VAL A 191 14.08 4.45 -3.50
C VAL A 191 13.19 3.60 -4.42
N LEU A 192 11.88 3.77 -4.40
CA LEU A 192 10.99 3.00 -5.28
C LEU A 192 11.12 3.37 -6.76
N PHE A 193 11.58 4.58 -7.06
CA PHE A 193 11.89 5.00 -8.43
C PHE A 193 13.11 4.26 -8.98
N ASP A 194 14.09 3.93 -8.12
CA ASP A 194 15.26 3.14 -8.52
C ASP A 194 14.86 1.69 -8.87
N TYR A 195 13.75 1.21 -8.32
CA TYR A 195 13.17 -0.11 -8.62
C TYR A 195 12.16 -0.10 -9.77
N GLY A 196 11.94 1.03 -10.43
CA GLY A 196 11.12 1.10 -11.64
C GLY A 196 9.72 1.64 -11.46
N ALA A 197 9.37 2.21 -10.31
CA ALA A 197 8.17 3.02 -10.19
C ALA A 197 8.36 4.37 -10.91
N ASP A 198 7.31 4.90 -11.55
CA ASP A 198 7.28 6.23 -12.16
C ASP A 198 6.49 7.21 -11.30
N MET A 199 5.49 6.71 -10.58
CA MET A 199 4.66 7.50 -9.68
C MET A 199 4.39 6.76 -8.37
N LEU A 200 4.45 7.49 -7.26
CA LEU A 200 4.05 7.01 -5.95
C LEU A 200 2.85 7.82 -5.46
N ALA A 201 1.85 7.13 -4.92
CA ALA A 201 0.70 7.78 -4.31
C ALA A 201 0.41 7.15 -2.95
N GLY A 202 0.51 7.94 -1.92
CA GLY A 202 0.35 7.50 -0.54
C GLY A 202 -0.51 8.46 0.27
N VAL A 203 -0.38 8.37 1.59
CA VAL A 203 -1.09 9.22 2.53
C VAL A 203 -0.14 9.85 3.55
N ASP A 204 -0.44 11.08 3.93
CA ASP A 204 0.10 11.72 5.14
C ASP A 204 -1.00 11.67 6.21
N VAL A 205 -0.69 11.10 7.36
CA VAL A 205 -1.63 11.02 8.49
C VAL A 205 -1.52 12.29 9.32
N LEU A 206 -2.53 13.16 9.23
CA LEU A 206 -2.57 14.46 9.88
C LEU A 206 -3.02 14.37 11.35
N LYS A 207 -3.92 13.42 11.66
CA LYS A 207 -4.48 13.21 12.99
C LYS A 207 -4.28 11.78 13.49
N PRO A 208 -3.05 11.45 13.97
CA PRO A 208 -2.68 10.08 14.35
C PRO A 208 -3.64 9.43 15.34
N ALA A 209 -4.03 10.12 16.43
CA ALA A 209 -4.90 9.53 17.45
C ALA A 209 -6.25 9.05 16.89
N GLN A 210 -6.85 9.82 15.96
CA GLN A 210 -8.13 9.48 15.35
C GLN A 210 -7.98 8.30 14.40
N ILE A 211 -6.93 8.25 13.60
CA ILE A 211 -6.64 7.13 12.70
C ILE A 211 -6.39 5.86 13.51
N MET A 212 -5.57 5.91 14.56
CA MET A 212 -5.31 4.78 15.44
C MET A 212 -6.60 4.26 16.10
N MET A 213 -7.48 5.16 16.53
CA MET A 213 -8.80 4.79 17.07
C MET A 213 -9.64 4.05 16.03
N LYS A 214 -9.73 4.58 14.80
CA LYS A 214 -10.48 3.92 13.71
C LYS A 214 -9.92 2.55 13.36
N ILE A 215 -8.61 2.37 13.38
CA ILE A 215 -7.98 1.07 13.17
C ILE A 215 -8.45 0.06 14.21
N SER A 216 -8.42 0.43 15.51
CA SER A 216 -8.82 -0.46 16.60
C SER A 216 -10.33 -0.75 16.62
N GLN A 217 -11.14 0.07 15.95
CA GLN A 217 -12.58 -0.11 15.81
C GLN A 217 -13.00 -0.78 14.49
N GLY A 218 -12.07 -1.42 13.78
CA GLY A 218 -12.35 -2.18 12.56
C GLY A 218 -12.49 -1.31 11.31
N GLY A 219 -11.87 -0.12 11.28
CA GLY A 219 -11.86 0.75 10.11
C GLY A 219 -11.39 0.04 8.85
N GLY A 220 -12.22 0.05 7.81
CA GLY A 220 -11.98 -0.64 6.54
C GLY A 220 -11.24 0.23 5.52
N MET A 221 -11.92 1.12 4.85
CA MET A 221 -11.32 1.91 3.77
C MET A 221 -10.71 3.22 4.30
N VAL A 222 -9.44 3.45 3.97
CA VAL A 222 -8.78 4.76 4.15
C VAL A 222 -9.12 5.61 2.93
N SER A 223 -10.02 6.55 3.10
CA SER A 223 -10.53 7.41 2.04
C SER A 223 -10.88 8.81 2.58
N PRO A 224 -11.00 9.85 1.73
CA PRO A 224 -11.44 11.17 2.17
C PRO A 224 -12.80 11.17 2.84
N LYS A 225 -13.69 10.24 2.46
CA LYS A 225 -15.02 10.08 3.07
C LYS A 225 -14.91 9.58 4.51
N ASN A 226 -14.10 8.55 4.74
CA ASN A 226 -14.02 7.86 6.04
C ASN A 226 -13.01 8.55 6.99
N CYS A 227 -12.05 9.30 6.44
CA CYS A 227 -10.94 9.93 7.18
C CYS A 227 -10.87 11.44 6.88
N LYS A 228 -12.02 12.12 6.84
CA LYS A 228 -12.11 13.55 6.46
C LYS A 228 -11.25 14.43 7.37
N GLY A 229 -10.25 15.11 6.77
CA GLY A 229 -9.33 16.00 7.48
C GLY A 229 -8.39 15.30 8.47
N GLU A 230 -8.29 13.98 8.41
CA GLU A 230 -7.40 13.17 9.26
C GLU A 230 -6.21 12.63 8.47
N ILE A 231 -6.38 12.52 7.15
CA ILE A 231 -5.35 12.16 6.19
C ILE A 231 -5.33 13.13 5.02
N GLU A 232 -4.24 13.16 4.32
CA GLU A 232 -4.10 13.85 3.04
C GLU A 232 -3.42 12.92 2.03
N PHE A 233 -3.95 12.87 0.81
CA PHE A 233 -3.29 12.16 -0.28
C PHE A 233 -2.11 12.95 -0.79
N VAL A 234 -1.04 12.24 -1.09
CA VAL A 234 0.21 12.81 -1.60
C VAL A 234 0.64 11.99 -2.81
N VAL A 235 0.97 12.68 -3.89
CA VAL A 235 1.48 12.08 -5.13
C VAL A 235 2.89 12.60 -5.41
N MET A 236 3.79 11.69 -5.78
CA MET A 236 5.17 11.99 -6.11
C MET A 236 5.52 11.32 -7.43
N GLU A 237 6.04 12.07 -8.38
CA GLU A 237 6.57 11.56 -9.66
C GLU A 237 8.10 11.52 -9.63
N LYS A 238 8.65 10.65 -10.49
CA LYS A 238 10.11 10.49 -10.68
C LYS A 238 10.75 11.71 -11.29
#